data_822aa4da1e721c7d75f3f3732cf0e2a3
#
_entry.id   822aa4da1e721c7d75f3f3732cf0e2a3
#
_cell.length_a   1.000
_cell.length_b   1.000
_cell.length_c   1.000
_cell.angle_alpha   90.00
_cell.angle_beta   90.00
_cell.angle_gamma   90.00
#
_symmetry.space_group_name_H-M   'P 1'
#
loop_
_entity.id
_entity.type
_entity.pdbx_description
1 polymer ?
#
loop_
_entity_poly.entity_id
_entity_poly.type
_entity_poly.pdbx_seq_one_letter_code
_entity_poly.pdbx_strand_id
1 'polypeptide(L)'
;MRNLKRILAAIVAISAIMTAASAIAQEAKHYRFAYDQPKTTGYGILGDIFADKLKELSKGTMLIDQYPGAQLGQEPQVLQLVKAGDVEFCISSSANAATLSPQAGVMSMHFLFRSEAHLIKAIADPDVSKAVKAMIADTVQGAHVIALATLGLRSMYSKREIKNIGDVKGLKVRVQATPTEDTMFPAYGAQIVHMPFGSVYTSLQTGVVDVAENGVNVYLANKHYEVAPVLSMTEHEANNSLVWVSDKLWNSLTPEQQGWVQAAADEVNKNQPARAIELEHQSQDKLKSIGVKVVTDVDKSGFIAVADPYLDKLAKELGPHAEKIKDLIRAIK
;
A
#
# COMPACT_ATOMS: atom_id res chain seq x y z
N MET A 1 44.79 -31.64 51.71
CA MET A 1 44.95 -30.40 50.94
C MET A 1 44.69 -30.54 49.44
N ARG A 2 45.05 -31.65 48.77
CA ARG A 2 44.86 -31.86 47.29
C ARG A 2 43.37 -32.09 46.90
N ASN A 3 42.54 -32.70 47.73
CA ASN A 3 41.13 -32.96 47.47
C ASN A 3 40.26 -31.69 47.65
N LEU A 4 40.63 -30.78 48.56
CA LEU A 4 39.90 -29.53 48.79
C LEU A 4 40.03 -28.56 47.59
N LYS A 5 41.23 -28.52 46.97
CA LYS A 5 41.45 -27.71 45.72
C LYS A 5 40.69 -28.22 44.52
N ARG A 6 40.45 -29.55 44.43
CA ARG A 6 39.66 -30.15 43.35
C ARG A 6 38.16 -29.88 43.51
N ILE A 7 37.66 -29.86 44.75
CA ILE A 7 36.27 -29.54 45.07
C ILE A 7 35.99 -28.05 44.80
N LEU A 8 36.89 -27.12 45.16
CA LEU A 8 36.73 -25.72 44.86
C LEU A 8 36.79 -25.42 43.33
N ALA A 9 37.65 -26.12 42.58
CA ALA A 9 37.71 -25.97 41.13
C ALA A 9 36.45 -26.48 40.42
N ALA A 10 35.81 -27.54 40.92
CA ALA A 10 34.57 -28.07 40.41
C ALA A 10 33.37 -27.12 40.70
N ILE A 11 33.33 -26.48 41.85
CA ILE A 11 32.27 -25.53 42.22
C ILE A 11 32.39 -24.25 41.39
N VAL A 12 33.57 -23.74 41.10
CA VAL A 12 33.79 -22.58 40.26
C VAL A 12 33.41 -22.88 38.80
N ALA A 13 33.71 -24.07 38.28
CA ALA A 13 33.32 -24.48 36.93
C ALA A 13 31.80 -24.63 36.76
N ILE A 14 31.09 -25.15 37.79
CA ILE A 14 29.63 -25.29 37.78
C ILE A 14 28.96 -23.90 37.87
N SER A 15 29.51 -22.96 38.64
CA SER A 15 29.00 -21.58 38.72
C SER A 15 29.20 -20.81 37.41
N ALA A 16 30.30 -21.05 36.69
CA ALA A 16 30.54 -20.43 35.37
C ALA A 16 29.60 -20.97 34.26
N ILE A 17 29.18 -22.23 34.35
CA ILE A 17 28.24 -22.85 33.43
C ILE A 17 26.81 -22.36 33.68
N MET A 18 26.42 -22.10 34.94
CA MET A 18 25.10 -21.57 35.28
C MET A 18 24.92 -20.10 34.90
N THR A 19 25.97 -19.30 34.81
CA THR A 19 25.91 -17.91 34.36
C THR A 19 25.84 -17.77 32.83
N ALA A 20 26.24 -18.79 32.07
CA ALA A 20 26.12 -18.82 30.62
C ALA A 20 24.74 -19.26 30.09
N ALA A 21 23.89 -19.83 30.96
CA ALA A 21 22.57 -20.39 30.58
C ALA A 21 21.40 -19.39 30.79
N SER A 22 21.65 -18.20 31.30
CA SER A 22 20.63 -17.14 31.42
C SER A 22 20.73 -16.15 30.28
N ALA A 23 20.83 -16.65 29.05
CA ALA A 23 20.23 -15.92 27.93
C ALA A 23 18.72 -16.01 28.18
N ILE A 24 18.17 -15.09 28.97
CA ILE A 24 16.73 -14.89 29.09
C ILE A 24 16.29 -14.75 27.62
N ALA A 25 15.60 -15.77 27.11
CA ALA A 25 14.93 -15.66 25.83
C ALA A 25 14.03 -14.44 25.99
N GLN A 26 14.43 -13.34 25.41
CA GLN A 26 13.63 -12.10 25.42
C GLN A 26 12.30 -12.48 24.79
N GLU A 27 11.21 -12.38 25.56
CA GLU A 27 9.89 -12.69 25.08
C GLU A 27 9.61 -11.90 23.80
N ALA A 28 9.21 -12.60 22.74
CA ALA A 28 8.96 -11.96 21.46
C ALA A 28 7.82 -10.94 21.61
N LYS A 29 8.06 -9.73 21.13
CA LYS A 29 7.02 -8.70 21.05
C LYS A 29 6.27 -8.82 19.75
N HIS A 30 4.95 -8.85 19.84
CA HIS A 30 4.03 -8.92 18.73
C HIS A 30 3.50 -7.53 18.40
N TYR A 31 3.52 -7.16 17.11
CA TYR A 31 3.06 -5.88 16.62
C TYR A 31 1.99 -6.10 15.57
N ARG A 32 0.87 -5.38 15.68
CA ARG A 32 -0.25 -5.46 14.74
C ARG A 32 0.09 -4.73 13.45
N PHE A 33 -0.22 -5.38 12.33
CA PHE A 33 -0.08 -4.84 10.99
C PHE A 33 -1.40 -4.97 10.24
N ALA A 34 -2.14 -3.89 10.12
CA ALA A 34 -3.50 -3.86 9.61
C ALA A 34 -3.59 -3.39 8.17
N TYR A 35 -4.51 -3.98 7.41
CA TYR A 35 -4.88 -3.55 6.07
C TYR A 35 -6.27 -4.07 5.67
N ASP A 36 -6.94 -3.38 4.74
CA ASP A 36 -8.32 -3.69 4.37
C ASP A 36 -8.47 -4.75 3.29
N GLN A 37 -7.40 -5.07 2.55
CA GLN A 37 -7.42 -6.08 1.51
C GLN A 37 -7.23 -7.50 2.05
N PRO A 38 -7.77 -8.53 1.36
CA PRO A 38 -7.47 -9.93 1.67
C PRO A 38 -5.96 -10.22 1.61
N LYS A 39 -5.49 -11.18 2.41
CA LYS A 39 -4.08 -11.60 2.42
C LYS A 39 -3.58 -12.14 1.07
N THR A 40 -4.48 -12.53 0.18
CA THR A 40 -4.17 -12.99 -1.18
C THR A 40 -3.85 -11.88 -2.18
N THR A 41 -3.84 -10.62 -1.73
CA THR A 41 -3.48 -9.46 -2.56
C THR A 41 -2.01 -9.05 -2.39
N GLY A 42 -1.58 -8.07 -3.17
CA GLY A 42 -0.26 -7.46 -3.02
C GLY A 42 0.03 -6.89 -1.63
N TYR A 43 -1.00 -6.61 -0.81
CA TYR A 43 -0.83 -6.23 0.60
C TYR A 43 -0.35 -7.41 1.45
N GLY A 44 -0.85 -8.62 1.19
CA GLY A 44 -0.33 -9.81 1.87
C GLY A 44 1.13 -10.11 1.51
N ILE A 45 1.51 -9.94 0.23
CA ILE A 45 2.91 -10.03 -0.22
C ILE A 45 3.79 -9.02 0.54
N LEU A 46 3.32 -7.78 0.66
CA LEU A 46 4.01 -6.72 1.41
C LEU A 46 4.17 -7.11 2.88
N GLY A 47 3.07 -7.53 3.51
CA GLY A 47 3.07 -7.94 4.91
C GLY A 47 4.01 -9.10 5.21
N ASP A 48 4.07 -10.09 4.32
CA ASP A 48 4.97 -11.24 4.47
C ASP A 48 6.45 -10.81 4.30
N ILE A 49 6.79 -9.98 3.30
CA ILE A 49 8.16 -9.46 3.13
C ILE A 49 8.60 -8.69 4.38
N PHE A 50 7.75 -7.80 4.89
CA PHE A 50 8.06 -7.00 6.07
C PHE A 50 8.22 -7.86 7.32
N ALA A 51 7.27 -8.78 7.56
CA ALA A 51 7.27 -9.67 8.72
C ALA A 51 8.48 -10.60 8.76
N ASP A 52 8.78 -11.25 7.62
CA ASP A 52 9.90 -12.19 7.52
C ASP A 52 11.24 -11.47 7.74
N LYS A 53 11.42 -10.30 7.12
CA LYS A 53 12.66 -9.53 7.26
C LYS A 53 12.84 -8.98 8.66
N LEU A 54 11.78 -8.45 9.29
CA LEU A 54 11.85 -7.97 10.66
C LEU A 54 12.16 -9.12 11.65
N LYS A 55 11.53 -10.27 11.48
CA LYS A 55 11.81 -11.47 12.26
C LYS A 55 13.26 -11.92 12.11
N GLU A 56 13.79 -11.94 10.89
CA GLU A 56 15.19 -12.29 10.61
C GLU A 56 16.15 -11.34 11.36
N LEU A 57 16.01 -10.03 11.14
CA LEU A 57 16.90 -9.00 11.70
C LEU A 57 16.85 -8.96 13.22
N SER A 58 15.66 -9.08 13.80
CA SER A 58 15.44 -9.09 15.25
C SER A 58 15.73 -10.43 15.92
N LYS A 59 16.13 -11.45 15.16
CA LYS A 59 16.32 -12.82 15.65
C LYS A 59 15.07 -13.37 16.37
N GLY A 60 13.89 -12.97 15.89
CA GLY A 60 12.59 -13.39 16.40
C GLY A 60 12.12 -12.64 17.66
N THR A 61 12.79 -11.57 18.08
CA THR A 61 12.32 -10.74 19.21
C THR A 61 11.25 -9.73 18.84
N MET A 62 11.07 -9.43 17.54
CA MET A 62 10.02 -8.57 16.99
C MET A 62 9.24 -9.36 15.93
N LEU A 63 7.96 -9.57 16.16
CA LEU A 63 7.06 -10.34 15.29
C LEU A 63 5.90 -9.48 14.83
N ILE A 64 5.45 -9.72 13.60
CA ILE A 64 4.32 -9.02 12.99
C ILE A 64 3.11 -9.96 12.96
N ASP A 65 2.02 -9.52 13.56
CA ASP A 65 0.70 -10.14 13.43
C ASP A 65 -0.11 -9.37 12.39
N GLN A 66 -0.36 -10.00 11.25
CA GLN A 66 -1.12 -9.39 10.16
C GLN A 66 -2.63 -9.48 10.41
N TYR A 67 -3.33 -8.36 10.19
CA TYR A 67 -4.79 -8.23 10.29
C TYR A 67 -5.36 -7.81 8.93
N PRO A 68 -5.51 -8.76 7.98
CA PRO A 68 -6.03 -8.52 6.63
C PRO A 68 -7.55 -8.31 6.62
N GLY A 69 -8.09 -7.86 5.47
CA GLY A 69 -9.52 -7.86 5.19
C GLY A 69 -10.33 -6.95 6.12
N ALA A 70 -9.76 -5.81 6.50
CA ALA A 70 -10.39 -4.82 7.38
C ALA A 70 -10.76 -5.34 8.79
N GLN A 71 -10.06 -6.35 9.32
CA GLN A 71 -10.33 -6.88 10.67
C GLN A 71 -10.22 -5.81 11.77
N LEU A 72 -9.38 -4.79 11.57
CA LEU A 72 -9.25 -3.65 12.50
C LEU A 72 -9.91 -2.36 11.96
N GLY A 73 -10.62 -2.44 10.85
CA GLY A 73 -11.32 -1.33 10.20
C GLY A 73 -10.87 -1.07 8.76
N GLN A 74 -11.61 -0.19 8.08
CA GLN A 74 -11.24 0.30 6.75
C GLN A 74 -10.03 1.23 6.82
N GLU A 75 -9.28 1.44 5.72
CA GLU A 75 -8.05 2.24 5.71
C GLU A 75 -8.17 3.59 6.42
N PRO A 76 -9.19 4.44 6.19
CA PRO A 76 -9.29 5.73 6.90
C PRO A 76 -9.39 5.59 8.42
N GLN A 77 -10.05 4.52 8.91
CA GLN A 77 -10.18 4.25 10.34
C GLN A 77 -8.85 3.77 10.93
N VAL A 78 -8.19 2.82 10.25
CA VAL A 78 -6.92 2.26 10.71
C VAL A 78 -5.81 3.31 10.71
N LEU A 79 -5.80 4.24 9.75
CA LEU A 79 -4.90 5.40 9.75
C LEU A 79 -5.04 6.23 11.03
N GLN A 80 -6.27 6.45 11.52
CA GLN A 80 -6.47 7.17 12.79
C GLN A 80 -5.98 6.34 13.99
N LEU A 81 -6.19 5.01 13.99
CA LEU A 81 -5.68 4.13 15.05
C LEU A 81 -4.14 4.13 15.10
N VAL A 82 -3.46 4.14 13.96
CA VAL A 82 -1.99 4.25 13.91
C VAL A 82 -1.52 5.60 14.41
N LYS A 83 -2.17 6.70 14.03
CA LYS A 83 -1.88 8.06 14.57
C LYS A 83 -2.05 8.13 16.08
N ALA A 84 -3.07 7.48 16.62
CA ALA A 84 -3.32 7.42 18.07
C ALA A 84 -2.34 6.49 18.79
N GLY A 85 -1.63 5.62 18.06
CA GLY A 85 -0.74 4.60 18.62
C GLY A 85 -1.48 3.40 19.21
N ASP A 86 -2.71 3.16 18.75
CA ASP A 86 -3.54 2.00 19.12
C ASP A 86 -3.30 0.80 18.19
N VAL A 87 -2.71 1.03 17.02
CA VAL A 87 -2.18 0.03 16.08
C VAL A 87 -0.76 0.45 15.70
N GLU A 88 0.14 -0.52 15.63
CA GLU A 88 1.57 -0.27 15.43
C GLU A 88 1.90 0.06 13.97
N PHE A 89 1.38 -0.74 13.04
CA PHE A 89 1.63 -0.59 11.60
C PHE A 89 0.34 -0.73 10.80
N CYS A 90 0.26 -0.03 9.68
CA CYS A 90 -0.78 -0.31 8.69
C CYS A 90 -0.29 -0.06 7.26
N ILE A 91 -1.09 -0.56 6.31
CA ILE A 91 -0.98 -0.21 4.90
C ILE A 91 -2.20 0.65 4.55
N SER A 92 -1.97 1.70 3.79
CA SER A 92 -3.04 2.43 3.12
C SER A 92 -2.68 2.73 1.67
N SER A 93 -3.68 2.89 0.82
CA SER A 93 -3.49 3.54 -0.49
C SER A 93 -3.03 4.98 -0.31
N SER A 94 -2.28 5.51 -1.30
CA SER A 94 -1.92 6.93 -1.35
C SER A 94 -3.15 7.84 -1.41
N ALA A 95 -4.21 7.39 -2.06
CA ALA A 95 -5.48 8.10 -2.13
C ALA A 95 -6.13 8.25 -0.73
N ASN A 96 -6.19 7.19 0.08
CA ASN A 96 -6.70 7.31 1.45
C ASN A 96 -5.72 8.05 2.38
N ALA A 97 -4.41 8.02 2.12
CA ALA A 97 -3.44 8.86 2.82
C ALA A 97 -3.71 10.35 2.63
N ALA A 98 -4.36 10.75 1.52
CA ALA A 98 -4.78 12.13 1.28
C ALA A 98 -5.79 12.65 2.31
N THR A 99 -6.47 11.77 3.05
CA THR A 99 -7.32 12.19 4.19
C THR A 99 -6.52 12.74 5.38
N LEU A 100 -5.23 12.41 5.46
CA LEU A 100 -4.30 12.95 6.47
C LEU A 100 -3.41 14.05 5.89
N SER A 101 -2.97 13.87 4.66
CA SER A 101 -2.11 14.80 3.91
C SER A 101 -2.63 14.93 2.48
N PRO A 102 -3.39 15.97 2.14
CA PRO A 102 -3.92 16.14 0.77
C PRO A 102 -2.85 16.04 -0.32
N GLN A 103 -1.60 16.43 -0.02
CA GLN A 103 -0.48 16.32 -0.95
C GLN A 103 -0.16 14.87 -1.37
N ALA A 104 -0.55 13.86 -0.56
CA ALA A 104 -0.39 12.45 -0.92
C ALA A 104 -1.18 12.05 -2.18
N GLY A 105 -2.20 12.81 -2.54
CA GLY A 105 -2.96 12.65 -3.79
C GLY A 105 -2.10 12.73 -5.05
N VAL A 106 -0.88 13.31 -5.00
CA VAL A 106 0.05 13.29 -6.13
C VAL A 106 0.37 11.88 -6.61
N MET A 107 0.47 10.92 -5.67
CA MET A 107 0.78 9.52 -6.00
C MET A 107 -0.38 8.79 -6.68
N SER A 108 -1.58 9.38 -6.68
CA SER A 108 -2.81 8.88 -7.34
C SER A 108 -3.16 9.66 -8.61
N MET A 109 -2.28 10.52 -9.10
CA MET A 109 -2.53 11.28 -10.33
C MET A 109 -2.64 10.35 -11.54
N HIS A 110 -3.69 10.54 -12.32
CA HIS A 110 -3.96 9.75 -13.51
C HIS A 110 -2.86 9.92 -14.55
N PHE A 111 -2.39 8.78 -15.09
CA PHE A 111 -1.32 8.69 -16.10
C PHE A 111 0.03 9.32 -15.68
N LEU A 112 0.24 9.62 -14.41
CA LEU A 112 1.56 10.03 -13.90
C LEU A 112 2.58 8.90 -14.08
N PHE A 113 2.17 7.66 -13.85
CA PHE A 113 2.95 6.45 -14.10
C PHE A 113 2.63 5.91 -15.50
N ARG A 114 3.63 5.91 -16.38
CA ARG A 114 3.46 5.67 -17.82
C ARG A 114 3.33 4.19 -18.21
N SER A 115 3.76 3.28 -17.33
CA SER A 115 3.71 1.84 -17.51
C SER A 115 4.01 1.12 -16.21
N GLU A 116 3.77 -0.19 -16.15
CA GLU A 116 4.16 -1.04 -15.02
C GLU A 116 5.67 -0.98 -14.74
N ALA A 117 6.50 -1.01 -15.79
CA ALA A 117 7.95 -0.89 -15.64
C ALA A 117 8.36 0.47 -15.04
N HIS A 118 7.72 1.55 -15.47
CA HIS A 118 7.93 2.88 -14.90
C HIS A 118 7.46 2.94 -13.44
N LEU A 119 6.31 2.35 -13.12
CA LEU A 119 5.79 2.25 -11.76
C LEU A 119 6.75 1.53 -10.83
N ILE A 120 7.25 0.34 -11.23
CA ILE A 120 8.23 -0.42 -10.44
C ILE A 120 9.47 0.42 -10.15
N LYS A 121 10.03 1.08 -11.17
CA LYS A 121 11.21 1.94 -11.00
C LYS A 121 10.92 3.11 -10.05
N ALA A 122 9.79 3.76 -10.20
CA ALA A 122 9.43 4.92 -9.39
C ALA A 122 9.21 4.57 -7.90
N ILE A 123 8.54 3.45 -7.62
CA ILE A 123 8.35 3.00 -6.23
C ILE A 123 9.66 2.55 -5.58
N ALA A 124 10.58 1.96 -6.35
CA ALA A 124 11.89 1.55 -5.87
C ALA A 124 12.91 2.71 -5.80
N ASP A 125 12.58 3.87 -6.37
CA ASP A 125 13.51 5.00 -6.43
C ASP A 125 13.70 5.66 -5.05
N PRO A 126 14.94 5.79 -4.56
CA PRO A 126 15.22 6.33 -3.23
C PRO A 126 14.87 7.81 -3.09
N ASP A 127 14.96 8.61 -4.15
CA ASP A 127 14.64 10.04 -4.09
C ASP A 127 13.11 10.24 -4.05
N VAL A 128 12.35 9.45 -4.78
CA VAL A 128 10.88 9.42 -4.69
C VAL A 128 10.46 9.00 -3.28
N SER A 129 11.01 7.89 -2.78
CA SER A 129 10.71 7.41 -1.42
C SER A 129 11.03 8.47 -0.36
N LYS A 130 12.21 9.10 -0.44
CA LYS A 130 12.62 10.18 0.47
C LYS A 130 11.67 11.39 0.39
N ALA A 131 11.26 11.79 -0.81
CA ALA A 131 10.37 12.93 -0.99
C ALA A 131 8.97 12.66 -0.42
N VAL A 132 8.42 11.46 -0.62
CA VAL A 132 7.12 11.06 -0.04
C VAL A 132 7.19 10.97 1.48
N LYS A 133 8.23 10.36 2.04
CA LYS A 133 8.44 10.31 3.49
C LYS A 133 8.55 11.71 4.11
N ALA A 134 9.29 12.62 3.47
CA ALA A 134 9.41 14.01 3.92
C ALA A 134 8.05 14.75 3.87
N MET A 135 7.29 14.61 2.79
CA MET A 135 5.94 15.17 2.68
C MET A 135 5.05 14.75 3.84
N ILE A 136 5.04 13.46 4.17
CA ILE A 136 4.22 12.94 5.28
C ILE A 136 4.74 13.46 6.62
N ALA A 137 6.05 13.47 6.86
CA ALA A 137 6.64 13.97 8.10
C ALA A 137 6.32 15.46 8.35
N ASP A 138 6.24 16.26 7.28
CA ASP A 138 5.93 17.69 7.39
C ASP A 138 4.42 17.96 7.59
N THR A 139 3.54 17.01 7.24
CA THR A 139 2.08 17.25 7.18
C THR A 139 1.27 16.39 8.15
N VAL A 140 1.82 15.29 8.66
CA VAL A 140 1.12 14.35 9.55
C VAL A 140 1.87 14.24 10.87
N GLN A 141 1.12 14.25 11.97
CA GLN A 141 1.64 14.00 13.32
C GLN A 141 1.07 12.70 13.88
N GLY A 142 1.84 12.01 14.70
CA GLY A 142 1.45 10.79 15.38
C GLY A 142 1.74 9.50 14.60
N ALA A 143 2.07 9.61 13.32
CA ALA A 143 2.49 8.50 12.47
C ALA A 143 3.35 9.00 11.32
N HIS A 144 4.22 8.14 10.78
CA HIS A 144 5.02 8.42 9.58
C HIS A 144 5.11 7.21 8.65
N VAL A 145 5.53 7.45 7.41
CA VAL A 145 5.67 6.43 6.37
C VAL A 145 7.09 5.87 6.37
N ILE A 146 7.19 4.54 6.37
CA ILE A 146 8.48 3.82 6.35
C ILE A 146 8.76 3.15 5.00
N ALA A 147 7.73 2.79 4.22
CA ALA A 147 7.89 2.21 2.88
C ALA A 147 6.81 2.66 1.91
N LEU A 148 7.15 2.58 0.61
CA LEU A 148 6.22 2.66 -0.50
C LEU A 148 6.00 1.26 -1.08
N ALA A 149 4.84 1.04 -1.68
CA ALA A 149 4.49 -0.19 -2.36
C ALA A 149 3.45 0.10 -3.46
N THR A 150 3.00 -0.91 -4.17
CA THR A 150 1.94 -0.78 -5.17
C THR A 150 1.10 -2.05 -5.25
N LEU A 151 -0.15 -1.90 -5.71
CA LEU A 151 -1.02 -3.01 -6.14
C LEU A 151 -1.21 -3.00 -7.68
N GLY A 152 -0.28 -2.39 -8.43
CA GLY A 152 -0.33 -2.31 -9.88
C GLY A 152 -1.08 -1.08 -10.40
N LEU A 153 -1.55 -1.17 -11.65
CA LEU A 153 -2.31 -0.12 -12.30
C LEU A 153 -3.81 -0.38 -12.13
N ARG A 154 -4.55 0.68 -11.84
CA ARG A 154 -6.00 0.63 -11.63
C ARG A 154 -6.73 0.67 -12.97
N SER A 155 -7.72 -0.18 -13.10
CA SER A 155 -8.59 -0.32 -14.28
C SER A 155 -10.06 -0.29 -13.86
N MET A 156 -10.91 0.21 -14.74
CA MET A 156 -12.33 0.35 -14.47
C MET A 156 -13.07 -0.98 -14.68
N TYR A 157 -14.02 -1.28 -13.81
CA TYR A 157 -14.89 -2.43 -13.95
C TYR A 157 -16.36 -2.07 -13.73
N SER A 158 -17.24 -2.68 -14.54
CA SER A 158 -18.65 -2.35 -14.60
C SER A 158 -19.49 -3.49 -15.19
N LYS A 159 -20.80 -3.26 -15.38
CA LYS A 159 -21.69 -4.18 -16.10
C LYS A 159 -21.57 -4.06 -17.63
N ARG A 160 -20.82 -3.08 -18.15
CA ARG A 160 -20.63 -2.81 -19.59
C ARG A 160 -19.17 -2.50 -19.91
N GLU A 161 -18.82 -2.60 -21.18
CA GLU A 161 -17.45 -2.24 -21.63
C GLU A 161 -17.24 -0.72 -21.55
N ILE A 162 -16.02 -0.36 -21.17
CA ILE A 162 -15.49 1.01 -21.28
C ILE A 162 -14.29 0.91 -22.22
N LYS A 163 -14.45 1.36 -23.46
CA LYS A 163 -13.43 1.30 -24.51
C LYS A 163 -12.76 2.64 -24.79
N ASN A 164 -13.37 3.73 -24.39
CA ASN A 164 -12.85 5.06 -24.57
C ASN A 164 -13.49 6.02 -23.56
N ILE A 165 -12.99 7.25 -23.49
CA ILE A 165 -13.46 8.27 -22.54
C ILE A 165 -14.98 8.59 -22.69
N GLY A 166 -15.55 8.44 -23.88
CA GLY A 166 -16.98 8.70 -24.11
C GLY A 166 -17.88 7.72 -23.35
N ASP A 167 -17.40 6.51 -23.09
CA ASP A 167 -18.16 5.46 -22.40
C ASP A 167 -18.32 5.73 -20.90
N VAL A 168 -17.52 6.62 -20.33
CA VAL A 168 -17.57 6.99 -18.89
C VAL A 168 -18.57 8.11 -18.64
N LYS A 169 -18.96 8.84 -19.69
CA LYS A 169 -19.78 10.05 -19.56
C LYS A 169 -21.14 9.75 -18.90
N GLY A 170 -21.43 10.50 -17.83
CA GLY A 170 -22.68 10.40 -17.06
C GLY A 170 -22.76 9.21 -16.13
N LEU A 171 -21.75 8.31 -16.09
CA LEU A 171 -21.72 7.18 -15.16
C LEU A 171 -21.38 7.64 -13.75
N LYS A 172 -21.94 6.95 -12.76
CA LYS A 172 -21.60 7.08 -11.36
C LYS A 172 -20.39 6.18 -11.08
N VAL A 173 -19.23 6.79 -10.86
CA VAL A 173 -17.99 6.09 -10.54
C VAL A 173 -17.74 6.15 -9.04
N ARG A 174 -17.52 5.00 -8.42
CA ARG A 174 -17.03 4.94 -7.04
C ARG A 174 -15.58 5.37 -7.02
N VAL A 175 -15.25 6.32 -6.16
CA VAL A 175 -13.88 6.81 -5.97
C VAL A 175 -13.49 6.86 -4.49
N GLN A 176 -12.20 7.00 -4.23
CA GLN A 176 -11.66 7.34 -2.92
C GLN A 176 -11.75 8.85 -2.70
N ALA A 177 -11.76 9.30 -1.45
CA ALA A 177 -11.86 10.72 -1.12
C ALA A 177 -10.48 11.41 -1.26
N THR A 178 -10.14 11.83 -2.46
CA THR A 178 -8.90 12.53 -2.77
C THR A 178 -9.14 13.65 -3.78
N PRO A 179 -8.44 14.81 -3.66
CA PRO A 179 -8.55 15.91 -4.62
C PRO A 179 -8.29 15.50 -6.08
N THR A 180 -7.48 14.47 -6.30
CA THR A 180 -7.21 13.92 -7.63
C THR A 180 -8.48 13.33 -8.23
N GLU A 181 -9.17 12.45 -7.52
CA GLU A 181 -10.40 11.82 -7.98
C GLU A 181 -11.54 12.84 -8.16
N ASP A 182 -11.62 13.82 -7.24
CA ASP A 182 -12.58 14.92 -7.31
C ASP A 182 -12.43 15.77 -8.57
N THR A 183 -11.22 15.81 -9.13
CA THR A 183 -10.92 16.55 -10.35
C THR A 183 -11.03 15.68 -11.60
N MET A 184 -10.44 14.49 -11.58
CA MET A 184 -10.22 13.70 -12.80
C MET A 184 -11.47 13.04 -13.35
N PHE A 185 -12.27 12.35 -12.52
CA PHE A 185 -13.48 11.69 -13.03
C PHE A 185 -14.54 12.67 -13.54
N PRO A 186 -14.81 13.82 -12.87
CA PRO A 186 -15.65 14.86 -13.46
C PRO A 186 -15.10 15.44 -14.76
N ALA A 187 -13.77 15.58 -14.92
CA ALA A 187 -13.16 16.02 -16.16
C ALA A 187 -13.37 15.02 -17.32
N TYR A 188 -13.51 13.72 -17.02
CA TYR A 188 -13.92 12.68 -17.98
C TYR A 188 -15.43 12.70 -18.27
N GLY A 189 -16.21 13.52 -17.56
CA GLY A 189 -17.65 13.62 -17.69
C GLY A 189 -18.43 12.61 -16.82
N ALA A 190 -17.78 11.95 -15.88
CA ALA A 190 -18.41 11.05 -14.90
C ALA A 190 -18.97 11.82 -13.69
N GLN A 191 -19.84 11.14 -12.95
CA GLN A 191 -20.27 11.55 -11.61
C GLN A 191 -19.49 10.71 -10.57
N ILE A 192 -19.05 11.32 -9.48
CA ILE A 192 -18.31 10.59 -8.44
C ILE A 192 -19.18 10.29 -7.22
N VAL A 193 -18.91 9.15 -6.59
CA VAL A 193 -19.52 8.75 -5.32
C VAL A 193 -18.41 8.26 -4.39
N HIS A 194 -18.17 8.98 -3.32
CA HIS A 194 -17.18 8.59 -2.30
C HIS A 194 -17.75 7.52 -1.38
N MET A 195 -17.00 6.44 -1.20
CA MET A 195 -17.33 5.43 -0.19
C MET A 195 -16.09 4.59 0.18
N PRO A 196 -16.04 4.05 1.42
CA PRO A 196 -15.03 3.08 1.83
C PRO A 196 -15.06 1.83 0.92
N PHE A 197 -13.91 1.16 0.80
CA PHE A 197 -13.75 0.01 -0.10
C PHE A 197 -14.73 -1.12 0.20
N GLY A 198 -14.98 -1.43 1.47
CA GLY A 198 -15.91 -2.50 1.87
C GLY A 198 -17.35 -2.34 1.39
N SER A 199 -17.74 -1.13 0.94
CA SER A 199 -19.09 -0.86 0.40
C SER A 199 -19.19 -1.06 -1.11
N VAL A 200 -18.07 -1.27 -1.84
CA VAL A 200 -18.03 -1.27 -3.30
C VAL A 200 -18.86 -2.41 -3.91
N TYR A 201 -18.69 -3.64 -3.41
CA TYR A 201 -19.43 -4.81 -3.93
C TYR A 201 -20.94 -4.56 -3.91
N THR A 202 -21.49 -4.22 -2.74
CA THR A 202 -22.94 -3.98 -2.57
C THR A 202 -23.42 -2.78 -3.41
N SER A 203 -22.63 -1.74 -3.54
CA SER A 203 -22.99 -0.55 -4.32
C SER A 203 -23.04 -0.81 -5.82
N LEU A 204 -22.14 -1.66 -6.34
CA LEU A 204 -22.20 -2.17 -7.73
C LEU A 204 -23.40 -3.10 -7.93
N GLN A 205 -23.65 -3.99 -6.97
CA GLN A 205 -24.77 -4.93 -7.03
C GLN A 205 -26.11 -4.20 -7.12
N THR A 206 -26.32 -3.22 -6.25
CA THR A 206 -27.58 -2.45 -6.13
C THR A 206 -27.70 -1.31 -7.13
N GLY A 207 -26.63 -0.98 -7.88
CA GLY A 207 -26.63 0.12 -8.86
C GLY A 207 -26.54 1.51 -8.23
N VAL A 208 -26.09 1.63 -6.98
CA VAL A 208 -25.73 2.91 -6.37
C VAL A 208 -24.59 3.56 -7.15
N VAL A 209 -23.66 2.73 -7.65
CA VAL A 209 -22.62 3.12 -8.61
C VAL A 209 -22.66 2.20 -9.83
N ASP A 210 -22.29 2.73 -10.99
CA ASP A 210 -22.22 2.02 -12.27
C ASP A 210 -20.83 1.41 -12.50
N VAL A 211 -19.79 2.06 -11.99
CA VAL A 211 -18.38 1.76 -12.20
C VAL A 211 -17.65 1.83 -10.86
N ALA A 212 -16.72 0.93 -10.68
CA ALA A 212 -15.62 1.09 -9.73
C ALA A 212 -14.30 0.79 -10.44
N GLU A 213 -13.21 1.05 -9.78
CA GLU A 213 -11.87 0.91 -10.35
C GLU A 213 -10.89 0.40 -9.28
N ASN A 214 -9.94 -0.43 -9.69
CA ASN A 214 -8.87 -0.95 -8.82
C ASN A 214 -7.86 -1.75 -9.65
N GLY A 215 -6.81 -2.27 -9.01
CA GLY A 215 -5.92 -3.28 -9.56
C GLY A 215 -6.66 -4.58 -9.87
N VAL A 216 -6.17 -5.31 -10.85
CA VAL A 216 -6.80 -6.56 -11.34
C VAL A 216 -6.89 -7.63 -10.25
N ASN A 217 -5.83 -7.75 -9.44
CA ASN A 217 -5.82 -8.69 -8.33
C ASN A 217 -6.85 -8.35 -7.24
N VAL A 218 -6.99 -7.06 -6.93
CA VAL A 218 -7.99 -6.58 -5.96
C VAL A 218 -9.40 -6.89 -6.46
N TYR A 219 -9.70 -6.64 -7.74
CA TYR A 219 -10.97 -6.97 -8.38
C TYR A 219 -11.28 -8.48 -8.31
N LEU A 220 -10.28 -9.34 -8.59
CA LEU A 220 -10.41 -10.79 -8.48
C LEU A 220 -10.62 -11.25 -7.03
N ALA A 221 -9.73 -10.82 -6.11
CA ALA A 221 -9.71 -11.29 -4.72
C ALA A 221 -10.99 -10.93 -3.95
N ASN A 222 -11.59 -9.77 -4.27
CA ASN A 222 -12.84 -9.31 -3.66
C ASN A 222 -14.09 -9.71 -4.46
N LYS A 223 -13.93 -10.53 -5.50
CA LYS A 223 -15.01 -11.08 -6.33
C LYS A 223 -15.93 -10.02 -6.95
N HIS A 224 -15.42 -8.82 -7.19
CA HIS A 224 -16.20 -7.76 -7.79
C HIS A 224 -16.73 -8.13 -9.18
N TYR A 225 -16.09 -9.11 -9.85
CA TYR A 225 -16.54 -9.66 -11.12
C TYR A 225 -17.94 -10.31 -11.08
N GLU A 226 -18.41 -10.74 -9.90
CA GLU A 226 -19.76 -11.30 -9.76
C GLU A 226 -20.86 -10.24 -9.97
N VAL A 227 -20.57 -8.98 -9.67
CA VAL A 227 -21.53 -7.85 -9.74
C VAL A 227 -21.19 -6.83 -10.82
N ALA A 228 -19.95 -6.82 -11.31
CA ALA A 228 -19.43 -5.99 -12.39
C ALA A 228 -18.54 -6.85 -13.31
N PRO A 229 -19.12 -7.68 -14.21
CA PRO A 229 -18.43 -8.77 -14.91
C PRO A 229 -17.53 -8.33 -16.07
N VAL A 230 -17.35 -7.04 -16.29
CA VAL A 230 -16.48 -6.49 -17.34
C VAL A 230 -15.38 -5.68 -16.72
N LEU A 231 -14.14 -6.10 -16.94
CA LEU A 231 -12.92 -5.36 -16.58
C LEU A 231 -12.37 -4.68 -17.85
N SER A 232 -12.33 -3.36 -17.86
CA SER A 232 -11.76 -2.57 -18.97
C SER A 232 -10.40 -2.03 -18.53
N MET A 233 -9.33 -2.45 -19.22
CA MET A 233 -7.94 -2.18 -18.87
C MET A 233 -7.57 -0.71 -19.17
N THR A 234 -8.19 0.21 -18.43
CA THR A 234 -7.93 1.66 -18.58
C THR A 234 -6.57 2.06 -18.04
N GLU A 235 -6.06 1.36 -17.04
CA GLU A 235 -4.72 1.59 -16.43
C GLU A 235 -4.44 3.08 -16.18
N HIS A 236 -5.47 3.78 -15.71
CA HIS A 236 -5.49 5.23 -15.63
C HIS A 236 -4.77 5.80 -14.41
N GLU A 237 -4.60 5.00 -13.36
CA GLU A 237 -3.99 5.39 -12.09
C GLU A 237 -3.08 4.28 -11.57
N ALA A 238 -2.04 4.62 -10.81
CA ALA A 238 -1.26 3.64 -10.08
C ALA A 238 -1.83 3.44 -8.67
N ASN A 239 -2.11 2.20 -8.29
CA ASN A 239 -2.59 1.83 -6.96
C ASN A 239 -1.42 1.82 -5.96
N ASN A 240 -0.86 2.99 -5.72
CA ASN A 240 0.27 3.16 -4.80
C ASN A 240 -0.17 3.04 -3.34
N SER A 241 0.73 2.52 -2.53
CA SER A 241 0.48 2.22 -1.13
C SER A 241 1.61 2.71 -0.25
N LEU A 242 1.27 3.07 0.97
CA LEU A 242 2.16 3.57 2.00
C LEU A 242 2.12 2.63 3.20
N VAL A 243 3.29 2.27 3.71
CA VAL A 243 3.43 1.55 4.97
C VAL A 243 3.67 2.54 6.08
N TRP A 244 2.79 2.55 7.05
CA TRP A 244 2.80 3.47 8.18
C TRP A 244 3.26 2.78 9.45
N VAL A 245 3.96 3.55 10.29
CA VAL A 245 4.26 3.18 11.67
C VAL A 245 3.78 4.27 12.61
N SER A 246 3.24 3.91 13.78
CA SER A 246 2.86 4.89 14.80
C SER A 246 4.11 5.52 15.43
N ASP A 247 4.07 6.83 15.66
CA ASP A 247 5.16 7.54 16.35
C ASP A 247 5.31 7.05 17.80
N LYS A 248 4.23 6.60 18.42
CA LYS A 248 4.24 6.00 19.77
C LYS A 248 5.10 4.73 19.80
N LEU A 249 4.92 3.82 18.82
CA LEU A 249 5.80 2.67 18.70
C LEU A 249 7.22 3.11 18.37
N TRP A 250 7.39 3.89 17.30
CA TRP A 250 8.70 4.29 16.80
C TRP A 250 9.59 4.89 17.87
N ASN A 251 9.03 5.82 18.68
CA ASN A 251 9.74 6.48 19.76
C ASN A 251 10.03 5.56 20.97
N SER A 252 9.35 4.43 21.07
CA SER A 252 9.61 3.42 22.10
C SER A 252 10.70 2.41 21.73
N LEU A 253 11.09 2.39 20.45
CA LEU A 253 12.12 1.49 19.93
C LEU A 253 13.53 2.05 20.18
N THR A 254 14.47 1.16 20.42
CA THR A 254 15.90 1.54 20.43
C THR A 254 16.36 1.91 19.03
N PRO A 255 17.46 2.66 18.85
CA PRO A 255 18.03 2.96 17.53
C PRO A 255 18.30 1.69 16.69
N GLU A 256 18.72 0.60 17.33
CA GLU A 256 18.94 -0.68 16.67
C GLU A 256 17.62 -1.27 16.13
N GLN A 257 16.56 -1.28 16.95
CA GLN A 257 15.23 -1.75 16.57
C GLN A 257 14.61 -0.88 15.46
N GLN A 258 14.77 0.43 15.53
CA GLN A 258 14.37 1.34 14.44
C GLN A 258 15.11 1.00 13.13
N GLY A 259 16.41 0.68 13.23
CA GLY A 259 17.19 0.20 12.09
C GLY A 259 16.66 -1.09 11.48
N TRP A 260 16.22 -2.05 12.30
CA TRP A 260 15.59 -3.30 11.80
C TRP A 260 14.25 -3.03 11.10
N VAL A 261 13.41 -2.18 11.70
CA VAL A 261 12.12 -1.80 11.10
C VAL A 261 12.34 -1.09 9.77
N GLN A 262 13.28 -0.15 9.69
CA GLN A 262 13.58 0.56 8.44
C GLN A 262 14.18 -0.39 7.39
N ALA A 263 15.07 -1.29 7.76
CA ALA A 263 15.65 -2.27 6.83
C ALA A 263 14.57 -3.26 6.30
N ALA A 264 13.60 -3.65 7.12
CA ALA A 264 12.47 -4.45 6.68
C ALA A 264 11.55 -3.66 5.71
N ALA A 265 11.38 -2.37 5.95
CA ALA A 265 10.63 -1.47 5.07
C ALA A 265 11.35 -1.25 3.73
N ASP A 266 12.68 -1.12 3.74
CA ASP A 266 13.49 -1.00 2.52
C ASP A 266 13.43 -2.28 1.67
N GLU A 267 13.35 -3.47 2.30
CA GLU A 267 13.14 -4.74 1.60
C GLU A 267 11.78 -4.78 0.89
N VAL A 268 10.74 -4.19 1.50
CA VAL A 268 9.42 -4.01 0.84
C VAL A 268 9.57 -3.13 -0.39
N ASN A 269 10.15 -1.93 -0.28
CA ASN A 269 10.33 -1.02 -1.42
C ASN A 269 11.02 -1.72 -2.61
N LYS A 270 12.02 -2.55 -2.31
CA LYS A 270 12.84 -3.23 -3.33
C LYS A 270 12.12 -4.38 -4.03
N ASN A 271 11.39 -5.20 -3.31
CA ASN A 271 10.94 -6.50 -3.81
C ASN A 271 9.42 -6.60 -4.04
N GLN A 272 8.62 -5.81 -3.32
CA GLN A 272 7.17 -5.91 -3.42
C GLN A 272 6.63 -5.46 -4.78
N PRO A 273 7.08 -4.34 -5.41
CA PRO A 273 6.46 -3.85 -6.64
C PRO A 273 6.46 -4.86 -7.79
N ALA A 274 7.59 -5.51 -8.04
CA ALA A 274 7.69 -6.51 -9.12
C ALA A 274 6.80 -7.74 -8.84
N ARG A 275 6.73 -8.20 -7.58
CA ARG A 275 5.87 -9.31 -7.17
C ARG A 275 4.38 -8.96 -7.25
N ALA A 276 4.03 -7.72 -6.97
CA ALA A 276 2.64 -7.26 -7.11
C ALA A 276 2.22 -7.23 -8.59
N ILE A 277 3.05 -6.73 -9.49
CA ILE A 277 2.77 -6.73 -10.93
C ILE A 277 2.65 -8.16 -11.47
N GLU A 278 3.50 -9.08 -11.05
CA GLU A 278 3.36 -10.50 -11.43
C GLU A 278 2.01 -11.08 -10.96
N LEU A 279 1.57 -10.72 -9.74
CA LEU A 279 0.27 -11.13 -9.23
C LEU A 279 -0.90 -10.50 -10.03
N GLU A 280 -0.75 -9.27 -10.52
CA GLU A 280 -1.74 -8.63 -11.43
C GLU A 280 -1.90 -9.44 -12.72
N HIS A 281 -0.78 -9.85 -13.36
CA HIS A 281 -0.81 -10.66 -14.58
C HIS A 281 -1.46 -12.03 -14.33
N GLN A 282 -1.06 -12.73 -13.27
CA GLN A 282 -1.67 -14.02 -12.88
C GLN A 282 -3.17 -13.87 -12.61
N SER A 283 -3.59 -12.77 -11.99
CA SER A 283 -4.97 -12.48 -11.71
C SER A 283 -5.78 -12.21 -12.98
N GLN A 284 -5.19 -11.51 -13.96
CA GLN A 284 -5.82 -11.28 -15.26
C GLN A 284 -6.05 -12.60 -16.00
N ASP A 285 -5.08 -13.49 -16.02
CA ASP A 285 -5.20 -14.81 -16.65
C ASP A 285 -6.24 -15.67 -15.93
N LYS A 286 -6.30 -15.59 -14.61
CA LYS A 286 -7.33 -16.27 -13.82
C LYS A 286 -8.73 -15.74 -14.17
N LEU A 287 -8.93 -14.42 -14.25
CA LEU A 287 -10.21 -13.82 -14.64
C LEU A 287 -10.68 -14.30 -16.03
N LYS A 288 -9.78 -14.30 -17.02
CA LYS A 288 -10.08 -14.85 -18.35
C LYS A 288 -10.48 -16.32 -18.28
N SER A 289 -9.76 -17.13 -17.47
CA SER A 289 -10.04 -18.57 -17.34
C SER A 289 -11.40 -18.90 -16.72
N ILE A 290 -11.96 -18.02 -15.91
CA ILE A 290 -13.29 -18.17 -15.29
C ILE A 290 -14.38 -17.45 -16.07
N GLY A 291 -14.10 -16.95 -17.29
CA GLY A 291 -15.07 -16.36 -18.20
C GLY A 291 -15.40 -14.88 -17.94
N VAL A 292 -14.61 -14.18 -17.12
CA VAL A 292 -14.76 -12.72 -16.94
C VAL A 292 -14.31 -12.02 -18.22
N LYS A 293 -15.11 -11.05 -18.68
CA LYS A 293 -14.75 -10.26 -19.86
C LYS A 293 -13.67 -9.24 -19.51
N VAL A 294 -12.48 -9.44 -20.07
CA VAL A 294 -11.35 -8.49 -19.94
C VAL A 294 -11.17 -7.77 -21.28
N VAL A 295 -11.43 -6.47 -21.29
CA VAL A 295 -11.29 -5.58 -22.45
C VAL A 295 -9.90 -4.98 -22.42
N THR A 296 -9.02 -5.41 -23.33
CA THR A 296 -7.63 -4.97 -23.42
C THR A 296 -7.40 -3.90 -24.50
N ASP A 297 -8.35 -3.71 -25.40
CA ASP A 297 -8.32 -2.78 -26.53
C ASP A 297 -8.94 -1.40 -26.17
N VAL A 298 -8.65 -0.90 -24.97
CA VAL A 298 -9.13 0.40 -24.51
C VAL A 298 -8.31 1.52 -25.16
N ASP A 299 -8.99 2.45 -25.85
CA ASP A 299 -8.39 3.69 -26.33
C ASP A 299 -8.21 4.67 -25.16
N LYS A 300 -6.99 4.77 -24.68
CA LYS A 300 -6.61 5.64 -23.56
C LYS A 300 -6.34 7.08 -23.98
N SER A 301 -6.27 7.38 -25.30
CA SER A 301 -5.83 8.68 -25.82
C SER A 301 -6.70 9.83 -25.32
N GLY A 302 -8.02 9.62 -25.28
CA GLY A 302 -8.96 10.63 -24.76
C GLY A 302 -8.79 10.90 -23.26
N PHE A 303 -8.55 9.85 -22.48
CA PHE A 303 -8.27 9.99 -21.03
C PHE A 303 -6.96 10.72 -20.76
N ILE A 304 -5.91 10.37 -21.51
CA ILE A 304 -4.58 11.00 -21.40
C ILE A 304 -4.66 12.47 -21.81
N ALA A 305 -5.34 12.79 -22.92
CA ALA A 305 -5.48 14.15 -23.40
C ALA A 305 -6.19 15.07 -22.38
N VAL A 306 -7.13 14.52 -21.61
CA VAL A 306 -7.78 15.24 -20.50
C VAL A 306 -6.87 15.32 -19.29
N ALA A 307 -6.16 14.23 -18.92
CA ALA A 307 -5.37 14.17 -17.69
C ALA A 307 -4.08 15.01 -17.75
N ASP A 308 -3.37 15.00 -18.87
CA ASP A 308 -2.06 15.66 -19.01
C ASP A 308 -2.03 17.13 -18.55
N PRO A 309 -2.99 17.99 -18.95
CA PRO A 309 -3.01 19.37 -18.49
C PRO A 309 -3.24 19.53 -16.97
N TYR A 310 -3.85 18.54 -16.34
CA TYR A 310 -4.12 18.56 -14.89
C TYR A 310 -2.91 18.16 -14.05
N LEU A 311 -1.93 17.42 -14.59
CA LEU A 311 -0.78 16.95 -13.80
C LEU A 311 -0.03 18.10 -13.13
N ASP A 312 0.33 19.14 -13.90
CA ASP A 312 1.04 20.28 -13.34
C ASP A 312 0.13 21.17 -12.47
N LYS A 313 -1.12 21.35 -12.91
CA LYS A 313 -2.11 22.14 -12.17
C LYS A 313 -2.39 21.55 -10.80
N LEU A 314 -2.75 20.26 -10.74
CA LEU A 314 -3.05 19.56 -9.48
C LEU A 314 -1.82 19.49 -8.56
N ALA A 315 -0.64 19.19 -9.11
CA ALA A 315 0.57 19.15 -8.30
C ALA A 315 0.83 20.49 -7.62
N LYS A 316 0.64 21.60 -8.35
CA LYS A 316 0.77 22.96 -7.80
C LYS A 316 -0.30 23.26 -6.74
N GLU A 317 -1.56 22.87 -6.98
CA GLU A 317 -2.67 23.06 -6.03
C GLU A 317 -2.47 22.24 -4.75
N LEU A 318 -1.93 21.02 -4.87
CA LEU A 318 -1.59 20.15 -3.74
C LEU A 318 -0.40 20.67 -2.92
N GLY A 319 0.53 21.41 -3.54
CA GLY A 319 1.62 22.10 -2.87
C GLY A 319 3.02 21.63 -3.26
N PRO A 320 4.07 22.21 -2.66
CA PRO A 320 5.44 22.08 -3.14
C PRO A 320 6.02 20.66 -3.04
N HIS A 321 5.58 19.87 -2.07
CA HIS A 321 5.98 18.45 -2.01
C HIS A 321 5.40 17.68 -3.18
N ALA A 322 4.14 17.93 -3.52
CA ALA A 322 3.48 17.26 -4.65
C ALA A 322 4.14 17.62 -5.99
N GLU A 323 4.47 18.89 -6.22
CA GLU A 323 5.22 19.31 -7.41
C GLU A 323 6.56 18.55 -7.51
N LYS A 324 7.33 18.53 -6.43
CA LYS A 324 8.63 17.83 -6.37
C LYS A 324 8.49 16.34 -6.65
N ILE A 325 7.52 15.67 -6.02
CA ILE A 325 7.29 14.22 -6.19
C ILE A 325 6.89 13.92 -7.63
N LYS A 326 5.96 14.69 -8.22
CA LYS A 326 5.56 14.56 -9.62
C LYS A 326 6.78 14.69 -10.55
N ASP A 327 7.61 15.70 -10.35
CA ASP A 327 8.79 15.95 -11.21
C ASP A 327 9.83 14.81 -11.08
N LEU A 328 10.07 14.30 -9.88
CA LEU A 328 10.94 13.14 -9.66
C LEU A 328 10.40 11.90 -10.42
N ILE A 329 9.11 11.60 -10.29
CA ILE A 329 8.49 10.46 -10.97
C ILE A 329 8.59 10.63 -12.49
N ARG A 330 8.29 11.82 -13.03
CA ARG A 330 8.35 12.06 -14.49
C ARG A 330 9.77 12.00 -15.06
N ALA A 331 10.78 12.28 -14.27
CA ALA A 331 12.20 12.21 -14.68
C ALA A 331 12.71 10.77 -14.85
N ILE A 332 12.06 9.78 -14.22
CA ILE A 332 12.44 8.36 -14.32
C ILE A 332 12.17 7.85 -15.75
N LYS A 333 13.16 7.17 -16.35
CA LYS A 333 13.13 6.64 -17.72
C LYS A 333 12.79 5.15 -17.76
#